data_ab292aa1c1e45656fca776a4b4988c97
#
_entry.id   ab292aa1c1e45656fca776a4b4988c97
#
_cell.length_a   1.000
_cell.length_b   1.000
_cell.length_c   1.000
_cell.angle_alpha   90.00
_cell.angle_beta   90.00
_cell.angle_gamma   90.00
#
_symmetry.space_group_name_H-M   'P 1'
#
loop_
_entity.id
_entity.type
_entity.pdbx_description
1 polymer ?
#
loop_
_entity_poly.entity_id
_entity_poly.type
_entity_poly.pdbx_seq_one_letter_code
_entity_poly.pdbx_strand_id
1 'polypeptide(L)'
;MDEHCVVVGIGNPYLQDDRAGVVIVEALERAGLACRTEVVYTVGPEVMDRIRGFRRAIIVDACLLGNPPGTILELGLDDLCTTHSLTHSHAITLSATLKTGYLCFPEDMPADLRIILIEVTAISEFTEEMSPEVEAAAAEVVARIRRMVAEPT
;
A
#
# COMPACT_ATOMS: atom_id res chain seq x y z
N MET A 1 17.15 -9.39 -7.74
CA MET A 1 16.04 -8.97 -6.82
C MET A 1 16.69 -8.37 -5.58
N ASP A 2 16.26 -7.17 -5.23
CA ASP A 2 16.77 -6.56 -4.00
C ASP A 2 16.02 -7.15 -2.81
N GLU A 3 16.70 -7.95 -2.02
CA GLU A 3 16.14 -8.58 -0.82
C GLU A 3 15.93 -7.60 0.34
N HIS A 4 16.33 -6.34 0.15
CA HIS A 4 16.20 -5.31 1.19
C HIS A 4 14.93 -4.46 1.05
N CYS A 5 14.18 -4.64 -0.03
CA CYS A 5 12.98 -3.88 -0.32
C CYS A 5 11.80 -4.80 -0.67
N VAL A 6 10.63 -4.49 -0.14
CA VAL A 6 9.38 -5.17 -0.48
C VAL A 6 8.28 -4.15 -0.78
N VAL A 7 7.48 -4.42 -1.80
CA VAL A 7 6.25 -3.68 -2.10
C VAL A 7 5.07 -4.60 -1.83
N VAL A 8 4.17 -4.17 -0.96
CA VAL A 8 2.97 -4.93 -0.59
C VAL A 8 1.74 -4.18 -1.08
N GLY A 9 1.03 -4.76 -2.04
CA GLY A 9 -0.26 -4.27 -2.49
C GLY A 9 -1.38 -4.93 -1.69
N ILE A 10 -2.25 -4.13 -1.11
CA ILE A 10 -3.43 -4.61 -0.39
C ILE A 10 -4.65 -4.36 -1.28
N GLY A 11 -5.47 -5.38 -1.50
CA GLY A 11 -6.69 -5.19 -2.24
C GLY A 11 -7.38 -6.48 -2.64
N ASN A 12 -8.64 -6.33 -3.06
CA ASN A 12 -9.44 -7.42 -3.58
C ASN A 12 -9.57 -7.26 -5.09
N PRO A 13 -9.06 -8.23 -5.90
CA PRO A 13 -9.07 -8.12 -7.36
C PRO A 13 -10.47 -8.16 -7.98
N TYR A 14 -11.49 -8.56 -7.20
CA TYR A 14 -12.87 -8.66 -7.67
C TYR A 14 -13.74 -7.45 -7.32
N LEU A 15 -13.21 -6.50 -6.55
CA LEU A 15 -13.91 -5.27 -6.19
C LEU A 15 -13.27 -4.09 -6.94
N GLN A 16 -14.04 -3.39 -7.73
CA GLN A 16 -13.65 -2.29 -8.62
C GLN A 16 -12.36 -1.55 -8.21
N ASP A 17 -12.47 -0.52 -7.42
CA ASP A 17 -11.31 0.32 -7.07
C ASP A 17 -10.41 -0.31 -5.98
N ASP A 18 -10.92 -1.30 -5.23
CA ASP A 18 -10.13 -2.02 -4.22
C ASP A 18 -9.05 -2.92 -4.84
N ARG A 19 -9.08 -3.14 -6.13
CA ARG A 19 -8.04 -3.89 -6.84
C ARG A 19 -6.79 -3.03 -7.16
N ALA A 20 -6.80 -1.75 -6.85
CA ALA A 20 -5.70 -0.84 -7.20
C ALA A 20 -4.34 -1.33 -6.71
N GLY A 21 -4.25 -1.80 -5.46
CA GLY A 21 -3.01 -2.35 -4.92
C GLY A 21 -2.50 -3.57 -5.70
N VAL A 22 -3.41 -4.45 -6.11
CA VAL A 22 -3.09 -5.65 -6.90
C VAL A 22 -2.59 -5.25 -8.29
N VAL A 23 -3.28 -4.33 -8.95
CA VAL A 23 -2.92 -3.84 -10.29
C VAL A 23 -1.53 -3.19 -10.28
N ILE A 24 -1.24 -2.41 -9.25
CA ILE A 24 0.05 -1.75 -9.09
C ILE A 24 1.17 -2.80 -8.96
N VAL A 25 0.99 -3.80 -8.10
CA VAL A 25 1.98 -4.86 -7.93
C VAL A 25 2.20 -5.63 -9.23
N GLU A 26 1.14 -6.01 -9.92
CA GLU A 26 1.24 -6.69 -11.21
C GLU A 26 1.99 -5.85 -12.25
N ALA A 27 1.73 -4.55 -12.30
CA ALA A 27 2.42 -3.63 -13.20
C ALA A 27 3.91 -3.52 -12.88
N LEU A 28 4.27 -3.47 -11.60
CA LEU A 28 5.65 -3.44 -11.15
C LEU A 28 6.40 -4.74 -11.51
N GLU A 29 5.74 -5.87 -11.36
CA GLU A 29 6.30 -7.16 -11.76
C GLU A 29 6.58 -7.21 -13.28
N ARG A 30 5.62 -6.76 -14.08
CA ARG A 30 5.79 -6.70 -15.54
C ARG A 30 6.91 -5.75 -15.96
N ALA A 31 7.12 -4.68 -15.20
CA ALA A 31 8.21 -3.73 -15.44
C ALA A 31 9.57 -4.23 -14.99
N GLY A 32 9.65 -5.41 -14.37
CA GLY A 32 10.91 -5.99 -13.91
C GLY A 32 11.51 -5.28 -12.70
N LEU A 33 10.66 -4.81 -11.78
CA LEU A 33 11.12 -4.11 -10.57
C LEU A 33 12.10 -4.98 -9.77
N ALA A 34 13.26 -4.42 -9.44
CA ALA A 34 14.30 -5.10 -8.65
C ALA A 34 13.96 -5.04 -7.15
N CYS A 35 12.80 -5.57 -6.78
CA CYS A 35 12.27 -5.50 -5.44
C CYS A 35 11.28 -6.66 -5.26
N ARG A 36 11.17 -7.19 -4.06
CA ARG A 36 10.17 -8.22 -3.78
C ARG A 36 8.78 -7.60 -3.82
N THR A 37 7.83 -8.30 -4.41
CA THR A 37 6.44 -7.88 -4.48
C THR A 37 5.54 -8.91 -3.85
N GLU A 38 4.54 -8.45 -3.10
CA GLU A 38 3.56 -9.29 -2.42
C GLU A 38 2.16 -8.68 -2.58
N VAL A 39 1.15 -9.53 -2.59
CA VAL A 39 -0.25 -9.09 -2.59
C VAL A 39 -0.93 -9.72 -1.39
N VAL A 40 -1.67 -8.92 -0.63
CA VAL A 40 -2.53 -9.40 0.44
C VAL A 40 -3.96 -8.92 0.20
N TYR A 41 -4.94 -9.76 0.50
CA TYR A 41 -6.35 -9.45 0.21
C TYR A 41 -7.07 -8.75 1.35
N THR A 42 -6.48 -8.73 2.53
CA THR A 42 -7.06 -8.10 3.71
C THR A 42 -6.00 -7.36 4.50
N VAL A 43 -6.42 -6.33 5.23
CA VAL A 43 -5.56 -5.63 6.18
C VAL A 43 -5.58 -6.39 7.51
N GLY A 44 -4.42 -6.87 7.93
CA GLY A 44 -4.31 -7.63 9.18
C GLY A 44 -2.87 -8.05 9.44
N PRO A 45 -2.65 -9.00 10.36
CA PRO A 45 -1.31 -9.46 10.73
C PRO A 45 -0.46 -9.95 9.55
N GLU A 46 -1.09 -10.40 8.48
CA GLU A 46 -0.38 -10.85 7.27
C GLU A 46 0.47 -9.73 6.67
N VAL A 47 0.00 -8.46 6.71
CA VAL A 47 0.77 -7.31 6.23
C VAL A 47 2.09 -7.21 6.99
N MET A 48 2.03 -7.34 8.30
CA MET A 48 3.22 -7.30 9.16
C MET A 48 4.19 -8.43 8.80
N ASP A 49 3.68 -9.65 8.60
CA ASP A 49 4.51 -10.80 8.25
C ASP A 49 5.21 -10.64 6.91
N ARG A 50 4.57 -9.95 5.96
CA ARG A 50 5.14 -9.73 4.63
C ARG A 50 6.24 -8.66 4.60
N ILE A 51 6.27 -7.74 5.55
CA ILE A 51 7.25 -6.65 5.59
C ILE A 51 8.41 -6.89 6.58
N ARG A 52 8.26 -7.82 7.50
CA ARG A 52 9.32 -8.14 8.46
C ARG A 52 10.56 -8.68 7.73
N GLY A 53 11.72 -8.26 8.20
CA GLY A 53 13.00 -8.68 7.62
C GLY A 53 13.50 -7.81 6.47
N PHE A 54 12.72 -6.85 6.01
CA PHE A 54 13.13 -5.92 4.96
C PHE A 54 13.55 -4.58 5.55
N ARG A 55 14.53 -3.94 4.93
CA ARG A 55 14.98 -2.59 5.34
C ARG A 55 14.01 -1.51 4.89
N ARG A 56 13.43 -1.69 3.70
CA ARG A 56 12.42 -0.80 3.13
C ARG A 56 11.16 -1.57 2.80
N ALA A 57 10.03 -1.03 3.18
CA ALA A 57 8.72 -1.55 2.77
C ALA A 57 7.86 -0.41 2.23
N ILE A 58 7.18 -0.67 1.14
CA ILE A 58 6.21 0.24 0.53
C ILE A 58 4.88 -0.50 0.54
N ILE A 59 3.90 0.05 1.25
CA ILE A 59 2.54 -0.52 1.34
C ILE A 59 1.62 0.34 0.49
N VAL A 60 0.83 -0.30 -0.36
CA VAL A 60 -0.14 0.38 -1.22
C VAL A 60 -1.53 -0.14 -0.92
N ASP A 61 -2.46 0.76 -0.62
CA ASP A 61 -3.85 0.42 -0.33
C ASP A 61 -4.81 1.50 -0.83
N ALA A 62 -6.06 1.13 -1.01
CA ALA A 62 -7.14 2.06 -1.28
C ALA A 62 -7.64 2.67 0.04
N CYS A 63 -8.17 3.88 -0.02
CA CYS A 63 -8.74 4.54 1.16
C CYS A 63 -10.03 5.30 0.83
N LEU A 64 -10.81 5.54 1.87
CA LEU A 64 -12.05 6.35 1.83
C LEU A 64 -11.95 7.42 2.91
N LEU A 65 -11.21 8.49 2.62
CA LEU A 65 -10.93 9.58 3.56
C LEU A 65 -11.65 10.89 3.21
N GLY A 66 -12.47 10.86 2.15
CA GLY A 66 -13.22 12.04 1.73
C GLY A 66 -12.52 12.95 0.73
N ASN A 67 -11.35 12.57 0.25
CA ASN A 67 -10.66 13.29 -0.81
C ASN A 67 -11.29 12.98 -2.18
N PRO A 68 -11.04 13.79 -3.21
CA PRO A 68 -11.47 13.43 -4.57
C PRO A 68 -10.88 12.08 -5.00
N PRO A 69 -11.64 11.24 -5.69
CA PRO A 69 -11.13 9.96 -6.20
C PRO A 69 -9.86 10.13 -7.02
N GLY A 70 -8.88 9.26 -6.81
CA GLY A 70 -7.59 9.35 -7.46
C GLY A 70 -6.55 10.18 -6.71
N THR A 71 -6.91 10.77 -5.57
CA THR A 71 -5.94 11.47 -4.72
C THR A 71 -4.94 10.45 -4.18
N ILE A 72 -3.66 10.77 -4.26
CA ILE A 72 -2.57 9.93 -3.77
C ILE A 72 -2.01 10.55 -2.50
N LEU A 73 -1.96 9.76 -1.42
CA LEU A 73 -1.36 10.18 -0.14
C LEU A 73 -0.13 9.33 0.13
N GLU A 74 1.00 9.98 0.38
CA GLU A 74 2.24 9.32 0.81
C GLU A 74 2.44 9.61 2.30
N LEU A 75 2.45 8.56 3.12
CA LEU A 75 2.47 8.68 4.57
C LEU A 75 3.58 7.81 5.17
N GLY A 76 4.18 8.29 6.27
CA GLY A 76 4.93 7.44 7.17
C GLY A 76 4.00 6.86 8.24
N LEU A 77 4.54 6.02 9.12
CA LEU A 77 3.74 5.41 10.20
C LEU A 77 3.13 6.47 11.11
N ASP A 78 3.90 7.48 11.50
CA ASP A 78 3.42 8.53 12.40
C ASP A 78 2.30 9.35 11.77
N ASP A 79 2.40 9.64 10.47
CA ASP A 79 1.35 10.36 9.74
C ASP A 79 0.05 9.56 9.70
N LEU A 80 0.15 8.25 9.47
CA LEU A 80 -1.01 7.36 9.46
C LEU A 80 -1.68 7.32 10.83
N CYS A 81 -0.89 7.31 11.89
CA CYS A 81 -1.40 7.24 13.28
C CYS A 81 -2.00 8.54 13.77
N THR A 82 -1.60 9.69 13.22
CA THR A 82 -2.06 11.02 13.67
C THR A 82 -3.12 11.66 12.78
N THR A 83 -3.46 11.04 11.67
CA THR A 83 -4.47 11.57 10.75
C THR A 83 -5.87 11.44 11.37
N HIS A 84 -6.47 12.56 11.73
CA HIS A 84 -7.77 12.60 12.40
C HIS A 84 -8.95 12.14 11.53
N SER A 85 -8.77 12.07 10.22
CA SER A 85 -9.81 11.62 9.28
C SER A 85 -9.85 10.10 9.11
N LEU A 86 -9.04 9.34 9.86
CA LEU A 86 -9.04 7.87 9.83
C LEU A 86 -10.25 7.31 10.57
N THR A 87 -11.44 7.51 10.00
CA THR A 87 -12.67 6.90 10.51
C THR A 87 -12.98 5.59 9.80
N HIS A 88 -12.23 5.29 8.74
CA HIS A 88 -12.42 4.07 7.95
C HIS A 88 -11.70 2.89 8.61
N SER A 89 -12.39 1.76 8.75
CA SER A 89 -11.89 0.58 9.44
C SER A 89 -10.58 0.03 8.86
N HIS A 90 -10.39 0.13 7.55
CA HIS A 90 -9.19 -0.33 6.85
C HIS A 90 -7.92 0.40 7.35
N ALA A 91 -7.97 1.73 7.35
CA ALA A 91 -6.83 2.55 7.76
C ALA A 91 -6.54 2.40 9.26
N ILE A 92 -7.58 2.28 10.09
CA ILE A 92 -7.44 2.04 11.53
C ILE A 92 -6.75 0.69 11.77
N THR A 93 -7.19 -0.35 11.07
CA THR A 93 -6.63 -1.70 11.20
C THR A 93 -5.17 -1.73 10.74
N LEU A 94 -4.85 -1.06 9.64
CA LEU A 94 -3.48 -0.97 9.13
C LEU A 94 -2.57 -0.28 10.15
N SER A 95 -3.01 0.86 10.69
CA SER A 95 -2.28 1.60 11.71
C SER A 95 -1.99 0.74 12.95
N ALA A 96 -3.03 0.05 13.46
CA ALA A 96 -2.89 -0.82 14.63
C ALA A 96 -1.94 -1.99 14.37
N THR A 97 -2.04 -2.62 13.19
CA THR A 97 -1.19 -3.74 12.79
C THR A 97 0.28 -3.31 12.74
N LEU A 98 0.57 -2.17 12.10
CA LEU A 98 1.93 -1.67 11.97
C LEU A 98 2.52 -1.26 13.33
N LYS A 99 1.75 -0.55 14.14
CA LYS A 99 2.19 -0.20 15.51
C LYS A 99 2.54 -1.44 16.33
N THR A 100 1.70 -2.46 16.27
CA THR A 100 1.95 -3.73 16.95
C THR A 100 3.26 -4.35 16.49
N GLY A 101 3.52 -4.36 15.18
CA GLY A 101 4.76 -4.87 14.62
C GLY A 101 5.98 -4.15 15.16
N TYR A 102 5.97 -2.81 15.17
CA TYR A 102 7.08 -2.02 15.67
C TYR A 102 7.28 -2.13 17.19
N LEU A 103 6.21 -2.38 17.94
CA LEU A 103 6.32 -2.62 19.39
C LEU A 103 6.85 -4.01 19.70
N CYS A 104 6.39 -5.03 18.99
CA CYS A 104 6.74 -6.42 19.28
C CYS A 104 8.04 -6.87 18.61
N PHE A 105 8.36 -6.35 17.44
CA PHE A 105 9.50 -6.78 16.63
C PHE A 105 10.30 -5.60 16.08
N PRO A 106 10.76 -4.66 16.96
CA PRO A 106 11.38 -3.42 16.50
C PRO A 106 12.62 -3.62 15.64
N GLU A 107 13.36 -4.70 15.85
CA GLU A 107 14.58 -4.99 15.09
C GLU A 107 14.30 -5.63 13.72
N ASP A 108 13.14 -6.26 13.56
CA ASP A 108 12.75 -6.93 12.32
C ASP A 108 11.94 -6.05 11.39
N MET A 109 11.35 -4.99 11.92
CA MET A 109 10.50 -4.11 11.12
C MET A 109 11.34 -3.14 10.27
N PRO A 110 10.83 -2.75 9.08
CA PRO A 110 11.58 -1.87 8.18
C PRO A 110 11.96 -0.53 8.83
N ALA A 111 13.20 -0.11 8.65
CA ALA A 111 13.65 1.22 9.07
C ALA A 111 13.05 2.32 8.16
N ASP A 112 12.79 2.00 6.89
CA ASP A 112 12.16 2.89 5.91
C ASP A 112 10.81 2.29 5.51
N LEU A 113 9.73 2.80 6.14
CA LEU A 113 8.37 2.40 5.84
C LEU A 113 7.64 3.55 5.14
N ARG A 114 7.12 3.27 3.95
CA ARG A 114 6.32 4.22 3.18
C ARG A 114 4.95 3.61 2.91
N ILE A 115 3.90 4.40 3.12
CA ILE A 115 2.52 3.98 2.91
C ILE A 115 1.93 4.88 1.84
N ILE A 116 1.39 4.29 0.79
CA ILE A 116 0.74 4.99 -0.30
C ILE A 116 -0.74 4.62 -0.28
N LEU A 117 -1.59 5.60 -0.08
CA LEU A 117 -3.04 5.42 -0.11
C LEU A 117 -3.61 6.11 -1.36
N ILE A 118 -4.52 5.44 -2.04
CA ILE A 118 -5.23 5.99 -3.19
C ILE A 118 -6.69 6.17 -2.80
N GLU A 119 -7.18 7.39 -2.87
CA GLU A 119 -8.59 7.68 -2.60
C GLU A 119 -9.47 7.05 -3.68
N VAL A 120 -10.46 6.28 -3.25
CA VAL A 120 -11.39 5.58 -4.14
C VAL A 120 -12.82 6.02 -3.89
N THR A 121 -13.73 5.65 -4.78
CA THR A 121 -15.17 5.78 -4.56
C THR A 121 -15.66 4.60 -3.71
N ALA A 122 -16.93 4.66 -3.26
CA ALA A 122 -17.49 3.57 -2.47
C ALA A 122 -17.34 2.22 -3.18
N ILE A 123 -16.74 1.26 -2.50
CA ILE A 123 -16.47 -0.09 -3.03
C ILE A 123 -17.72 -0.93 -2.85
N SER A 124 -18.61 -0.93 -3.85
CA SER A 124 -19.91 -1.58 -3.74
C SER A 124 -20.24 -2.58 -4.85
N GLU A 125 -19.43 -2.65 -5.89
CA GLU A 125 -19.72 -3.49 -7.04
C GLU A 125 -18.57 -4.45 -7.35
N PHE A 126 -18.92 -5.70 -7.64
CA PHE A 126 -17.98 -6.70 -8.14
C PHE A 126 -17.74 -6.47 -9.63
N THR A 127 -16.62 -5.82 -9.96
CA THR A 127 -16.19 -5.60 -11.33
C THR A 127 -14.68 -5.55 -11.38
N GLU A 128 -14.11 -5.94 -12.50
CA GLU A 128 -12.67 -5.87 -12.73
C GLU A 128 -12.22 -4.50 -13.27
N GLU A 129 -13.16 -3.59 -13.53
CA GLU A 129 -12.85 -2.27 -14.05
C GLU A 129 -12.68 -1.26 -12.92
N MET A 130 -11.56 -0.56 -12.92
CA MET A 130 -11.33 0.57 -12.02
C MET A 130 -11.91 1.85 -12.64
N SER A 131 -12.26 2.82 -11.78
CA SER A 131 -12.64 4.14 -12.26
C SER A 131 -11.45 4.82 -12.97
N PRO A 132 -11.69 5.72 -13.96
CA PRO A 132 -10.60 6.38 -14.68
C PRO A 132 -9.65 7.16 -13.77
N GLU A 133 -10.15 7.79 -12.73
CA GLU A 133 -9.37 8.56 -11.77
C GLU A 133 -8.42 7.67 -10.96
N VAL A 134 -8.90 6.52 -10.53
CA VAL A 134 -8.10 5.56 -9.77
C VAL A 134 -7.10 4.85 -10.69
N GLU A 135 -7.48 4.55 -11.93
CA GLU A 135 -6.58 3.97 -12.92
C GLU A 135 -5.40 4.90 -13.22
N ALA A 136 -5.67 6.20 -13.40
CA ALA A 136 -4.61 7.20 -13.59
C ALA A 136 -3.71 7.33 -12.36
N ALA A 137 -4.30 7.30 -11.16
CA ALA A 137 -3.54 7.33 -9.91
C ALA A 137 -2.66 6.08 -9.77
N ALA A 138 -3.16 4.91 -10.12
CA ALA A 138 -2.38 3.67 -10.10
C ALA A 138 -1.14 3.75 -11.00
N ALA A 139 -1.29 4.29 -12.21
CA ALA A 139 -0.15 4.49 -13.11
C ALA A 139 0.89 5.45 -12.52
N GLU A 140 0.46 6.53 -11.90
CA GLU A 140 1.36 7.48 -11.23
C GLU A 140 2.08 6.84 -10.04
N VAL A 141 1.37 6.02 -9.24
CA VAL A 141 1.97 5.31 -8.11
C VAL A 141 3.03 4.32 -8.59
N VAL A 142 2.78 3.59 -9.68
CA VAL A 142 3.80 2.72 -10.30
C VAL A 142 5.07 3.50 -10.60
N ALA A 143 4.94 4.66 -11.24
CA ALA A 143 6.09 5.51 -11.56
C ALA A 143 6.83 5.99 -10.30
N ARG A 144 6.09 6.39 -9.27
CA ARG A 144 6.67 6.82 -7.99
C ARG A 144 7.42 5.69 -7.29
N ILE A 145 6.85 4.50 -7.23
CA ILE A 145 7.49 3.34 -6.59
C ILE A 145 8.77 2.97 -7.32
N ARG A 146 8.77 2.99 -8.64
CA ARG A 146 9.98 2.71 -9.42
C ARG A 146 11.10 3.69 -9.07
N ARG A 147 10.76 4.98 -8.89
CA ARG A 147 11.76 5.97 -8.44
C ARG A 147 12.23 5.73 -7.02
N MET A 148 11.31 5.40 -6.09
CA MET A 148 11.64 5.11 -4.70
C MET A 148 12.58 3.92 -4.58
N VAL A 149 12.32 2.85 -5.31
CA VAL A 149 13.16 1.63 -5.29
C VAL A 149 14.55 1.89 -5.86
N ALA A 150 14.68 2.82 -6.79
CA ALA A 150 15.98 3.22 -7.34
C ALA A 150 16.82 4.07 -6.37
N GLU A 151 16.20 4.67 -5.34
CA GLU A 151 16.92 5.43 -4.33
C GLU A 151 17.71 4.50 -3.40
N PRO A 152 18.96 4.88 -3.01
CA PRO A 152 19.71 4.11 -2.01
C PRO A 152 18.95 4.01 -0.69
N THR A 153 19.05 2.85 -0.04
CA THR A 153 18.51 2.64 1.31
C THR A 153 19.50 3.05 2.38
#